data_bfc1e51395c80730eba13bd430676803
#
_entry.id   bfc1e51395c80730eba13bd430676803
#
_cell.length_a   1.000
_cell.length_b   1.000
_cell.length_c   1.000
_cell.angle_alpha   90.00
_cell.angle_beta   90.00
_cell.angle_gamma   90.00
#
_symmetry.space_group_name_H-M   'P 1'
#
loop_
_entity.id
_entity.type
_entity.pdbx_description
1 polymer ?
#
loop_
_entity_poly.entity_id
_entity_poly.type
_entity_poly.pdbx_seq_one_letter_code
_entity_poly.pdbx_strand_id
1 'polypeptide(L)'
;MNADMSADAHHFVPGPRIADAERERMAALLFATSYLEYCSFGNRLRLPLVALQRRQNIDPYIAHSRGLFDGAGRFQGFYTAATIAEFAQVNAVSYYRDEMRAMDAAYDAFIAAHARDNDLFVSNLAVEERCRGRGLLKLMLADIAALARSKGSPRIVLTVWENSAAMGIYLNKGFRSLAVFDYAAELFFDRLHFMELVPHGGSQ
;
A
#
# COMPACT_ATOMS: atom_id res chain seq x y z
N MET A 1 20.91 -15.09 32.95
CA MET A 1 21.38 -14.79 31.58
C MET A 1 20.24 -15.13 30.61
N ASN A 2 19.19 -14.28 30.58
CA ASN A 2 17.99 -14.42 29.73
C ASN A 2 17.48 -13.02 29.33
N ALA A 3 18.24 -12.31 28.50
CA ALA A 3 17.90 -10.95 28.10
C ALA A 3 17.89 -10.71 26.57
N ASP A 4 17.85 -11.78 25.75
CA ASP A 4 18.03 -11.57 24.30
C ASP A 4 16.97 -12.25 23.39
N MET A 5 15.86 -12.74 23.92
CA MET A 5 14.77 -13.30 23.09
C MET A 5 13.65 -12.30 22.76
N SER A 6 13.72 -11.06 23.25
CA SER A 6 12.66 -10.05 23.07
C SER A 6 12.88 -9.10 21.85
N ALA A 7 14.09 -9.05 21.30
CA ALA A 7 14.42 -8.09 20.23
C ALA A 7 13.86 -8.49 18.85
N ASP A 8 13.58 -9.76 18.60
CA ASP A 8 13.09 -10.30 17.33
C ASP A 8 11.56 -10.38 17.21
N ALA A 9 10.83 -10.08 18.29
CA ALA A 9 9.37 -10.10 18.24
C ALA A 9 8.84 -8.90 17.46
N HIS A 10 8.17 -9.15 16.33
CA HIS A 10 7.46 -8.13 15.58
C HIS A 10 5.97 -8.18 15.87
N HIS A 11 5.32 -7.01 15.89
CA HIS A 11 3.87 -6.92 16.09
C HIS A 11 3.25 -5.83 15.21
N PHE A 12 1.96 -6.00 14.92
CA PHE A 12 1.19 -5.04 14.15
C PHE A 12 0.34 -4.17 15.05
N VAL A 13 0.41 -2.85 14.83
CA VAL A 13 -0.40 -1.85 15.52
C VAL A 13 -1.45 -1.32 14.54
N PRO A 14 -2.76 -1.39 14.88
CA PRO A 14 -3.81 -0.78 14.08
C PRO A 14 -3.59 0.73 13.93
N GLY A 15 -3.84 1.27 12.73
CA GLY A 15 -3.58 2.67 12.39
C GLY A 15 -4.13 3.70 13.39
N PRO A 16 -5.37 3.57 13.90
CA PRO A 16 -5.90 4.51 14.90
C PRO A 16 -5.08 4.57 16.21
N ARG A 17 -4.30 3.53 16.52
CA ARG A 17 -3.42 3.48 17.71
C ARG A 17 -1.99 3.93 17.44
N ILE A 18 -1.66 4.23 16.18
CA ILE A 18 -0.31 4.71 15.82
C ILE A 18 -0.21 6.18 16.20
N ALA A 19 0.86 6.54 16.91
CA ALA A 19 1.10 7.91 17.33
C ALA A 19 1.41 8.83 16.13
N ASP A 20 1.22 10.12 16.31
CA ASP A 20 1.35 11.12 15.23
C ASP A 20 2.75 11.14 14.61
N ALA A 21 3.79 10.94 15.44
CA ALA A 21 5.18 10.92 14.95
C ALA A 21 5.42 9.74 13.98
N GLU A 22 4.84 8.58 14.26
CA GLU A 22 4.93 7.42 13.38
C GLU A 22 4.06 7.58 12.15
N ARG A 23 2.93 8.28 12.22
CA ARG A 23 2.11 8.62 11.04
C ARG A 23 2.85 9.54 10.08
N GLU A 24 3.61 10.52 10.60
CA GLU A 24 4.49 11.34 9.75
C GLU A 24 5.57 10.47 9.08
N ARG A 25 6.13 9.48 9.79
CA ARG A 25 7.07 8.52 9.20
C ARG A 25 6.42 7.64 8.12
N MET A 26 5.18 7.19 8.35
CA MET A 26 4.41 6.46 7.34
C MET A 26 4.22 7.31 6.08
N ALA A 27 3.86 8.58 6.21
CA ALA A 27 3.67 9.48 5.09
C ALA A 27 4.99 9.73 4.33
N ALA A 28 6.09 9.94 5.05
CA ALA A 28 7.41 10.09 4.44
C ALA A 28 7.86 8.80 3.71
N LEU A 29 7.57 7.63 4.30
CA LEU A 29 7.89 6.34 3.69
C LEU A 29 7.03 6.08 2.45
N LEU A 30 5.74 6.40 2.49
CA LEU A 30 4.86 6.34 1.32
C LEU A 30 5.42 7.21 0.19
N PHE A 31 5.73 8.47 0.48
CA PHE A 31 6.33 9.38 -0.49
C PHE A 31 7.62 8.80 -1.09
N ALA A 32 8.53 8.26 -0.26
CA ALA A 32 9.79 7.70 -0.73
C ALA A 32 9.61 6.47 -1.64
N THR A 33 8.57 5.67 -1.42
CA THR A 33 8.26 4.47 -2.23
C THR A 33 7.51 4.79 -3.51
N SER A 34 6.80 5.93 -3.55
CA SER A 34 6.02 6.43 -4.70
C SER A 34 6.60 7.72 -5.29
N TYR A 35 7.89 7.97 -5.06
CA TYR A 35 8.54 9.25 -5.40
C TYR A 35 8.37 9.66 -6.86
N LEU A 36 8.55 8.74 -7.80
CA LEU A 36 8.44 9.04 -9.23
C LEU A 36 7.02 9.47 -9.61
N GLU A 37 6.02 8.80 -9.04
CA GLU A 37 4.60 9.15 -9.21
C GLU A 37 4.34 10.57 -8.70
N TYR A 38 4.71 10.85 -7.46
CA TYR A 38 4.54 12.17 -6.87
C TYR A 38 5.33 13.28 -7.59
N CYS A 39 6.54 12.98 -8.07
CA CYS A 39 7.32 13.97 -8.81
C CYS A 39 6.66 14.34 -10.13
N SER A 40 6.10 13.39 -10.86
CA SER A 40 5.39 13.67 -12.10
C SER A 40 4.17 14.54 -11.85
N PHE A 41 3.38 14.21 -10.82
CA PHE A 41 2.20 14.97 -10.45
C PHE A 41 2.53 16.31 -9.79
N GLY A 42 3.47 16.33 -8.85
CA GLY A 42 3.85 17.53 -8.12
C GLY A 42 4.35 18.65 -9.02
N ASN A 43 5.13 18.34 -10.05
CA ASN A 43 5.62 19.34 -10.99
C ASN A 43 4.50 20.03 -11.78
N ARG A 44 3.46 19.32 -12.18
CA ARG A 44 2.31 19.91 -12.88
C ARG A 44 1.41 20.72 -11.95
N LEU A 45 1.23 20.27 -10.73
CA LEU A 45 0.35 20.92 -9.76
C LEU A 45 1.04 22.08 -9.04
N ARG A 46 2.35 22.28 -9.25
CA ARG A 46 3.15 23.30 -8.56
C ARG A 46 3.06 23.21 -7.03
N LEU A 47 2.77 22.02 -6.50
CA LEU A 47 2.77 21.78 -5.07
C LEU A 47 4.20 21.59 -4.56
N PRO A 48 4.54 22.13 -3.40
CA PRO A 48 5.82 21.83 -2.77
C PRO A 48 5.85 20.34 -2.37
N LEU A 49 6.91 19.63 -2.75
CA LEU A 49 7.07 18.18 -2.44
C LEU A 49 6.87 17.88 -0.94
N VAL A 50 7.25 18.82 -0.08
CA VAL A 50 7.06 18.68 1.37
C VAL A 50 5.58 18.49 1.76
N ALA A 51 4.65 19.04 0.99
CA ALA A 51 3.22 18.86 1.26
C ALA A 51 2.77 17.42 1.02
N LEU A 52 3.44 16.70 0.12
CA LEU A 52 3.16 15.30 -0.20
C LEU A 52 3.70 14.31 0.85
N GLN A 53 4.61 14.77 1.72
CA GLN A 53 5.21 13.97 2.80
C GLN A 53 4.44 14.08 4.13
N ARG A 54 3.35 14.84 4.16
CA ARG A 54 2.59 15.08 5.38
C ARG A 54 1.57 13.98 5.64
N ARG A 55 1.28 13.74 6.93
CA ARG A 55 0.33 12.73 7.39
C ARG A 55 -1.09 12.91 6.84
N GLN A 56 -1.47 14.11 6.39
CA GLN A 56 -2.74 14.36 5.73
C GLN A 56 -3.00 13.44 4.53
N ASN A 57 -1.93 12.90 3.94
CA ASN A 57 -2.04 11.94 2.83
C ASN A 57 -2.39 10.53 3.28
N ILE A 58 -2.18 10.19 4.56
CA ILE A 58 -2.49 8.87 5.10
C ILE A 58 -3.62 8.87 6.12
N ASP A 59 -3.85 9.99 6.80
CA ASP A 59 -4.89 10.10 7.84
C ASP A 59 -6.28 9.65 7.38
N PRO A 60 -6.75 9.95 6.14
CA PRO A 60 -8.03 9.44 5.65
C PRO A 60 -8.11 7.92 5.60
N TYR A 61 -6.97 7.26 5.42
CA TYR A 61 -6.86 5.81 5.29
C TYR A 61 -6.41 5.12 6.58
N ILE A 62 -6.19 5.88 7.65
CA ILE A 62 -5.55 5.37 8.87
C ILE A 62 -6.34 4.22 9.51
N ALA A 63 -7.67 4.22 9.40
CA ALA A 63 -8.53 3.14 9.89
C ALA A 63 -8.24 1.79 9.21
N HIS A 64 -7.73 1.83 7.98
CA HIS A 64 -7.40 0.67 7.16
C HIS A 64 -5.89 0.37 7.14
N SER A 65 -5.09 1.12 7.91
CA SER A 65 -3.64 0.96 7.95
C SER A 65 -3.21 0.13 9.16
N ARG A 66 -2.07 -0.56 9.02
CA ARG A 66 -1.39 -1.27 10.12
C ARG A 66 0.10 -1.00 10.05
N GLY A 67 0.66 -0.52 11.15
CA GLY A 67 2.10 -0.35 11.30
C GLY A 67 2.76 -1.59 11.87
N LEU A 68 3.92 -1.94 11.34
CA LEU A 68 4.78 -3.01 11.84
C LEU A 68 5.85 -2.42 12.76
N PHE A 69 5.96 -2.96 13.96
CA PHE A 69 6.92 -2.54 14.98
C PHE A 69 7.75 -3.73 15.45
N ASP A 70 9.00 -3.47 15.83
CA ASP A 70 9.84 -4.48 16.49
C ASP A 70 9.53 -4.57 18.00
N GLY A 71 10.16 -5.53 18.69
CA GLY A 71 9.97 -5.75 20.13
C GLY A 71 10.38 -4.57 21.02
N ALA A 72 11.16 -3.63 20.50
CA ALA A 72 11.53 -2.37 21.17
C ALA A 72 10.56 -1.21 20.84
N GLY A 73 9.48 -1.47 20.13
CA GLY A 73 8.49 -0.48 19.73
C GLY A 73 8.95 0.45 18.60
N ARG A 74 9.99 0.08 17.84
CA ARG A 74 10.48 0.90 16.72
C ARG A 74 9.73 0.56 15.45
N PHE A 75 9.24 1.57 14.76
CA PHE A 75 8.55 1.45 13.48
C PHE A 75 9.47 0.84 12.41
N GLN A 76 8.96 -0.14 11.67
CA GLN A 76 9.68 -0.88 10.63
C GLN A 76 9.06 -0.74 9.24
N GLY A 77 7.78 -0.40 9.18
CA GLY A 77 7.02 -0.28 7.95
C GLY A 77 5.52 -0.30 8.20
N PHE A 78 4.74 -0.25 7.13
CA PHE A 78 3.29 -0.31 7.24
C PHE A 78 2.66 -0.84 5.96
N TYR A 79 1.39 -1.18 6.05
CA TYR A 79 0.54 -1.38 4.89
C TYR A 79 -0.83 -0.73 5.13
N THR A 80 -1.53 -0.43 4.03
CA THR A 80 -2.93 -0.01 4.02
C THR A 80 -3.70 -0.98 3.14
N ALA A 81 -4.71 -1.63 3.71
CA ALA A 81 -5.53 -2.61 3.02
C ALA A 81 -6.97 -2.58 3.53
N ALA A 82 -7.91 -2.55 2.59
CA ALA A 82 -9.34 -2.63 2.85
C ALA A 82 -10.03 -3.32 1.68
N THR A 83 -11.28 -3.72 1.85
CA THR A 83 -12.06 -4.15 0.68
C THR A 83 -12.30 -2.97 -0.26
N ILE A 84 -12.55 -3.25 -1.53
CA ILE A 84 -12.89 -2.20 -2.51
C ILE A 84 -14.09 -1.37 -2.01
N ALA A 85 -15.13 -2.04 -1.47
CA ALA A 85 -16.29 -1.35 -0.92
C ALA A 85 -15.96 -0.44 0.28
N GLU A 86 -15.02 -0.84 1.15
CA GLU A 86 -14.56 0.00 2.26
C GLU A 86 -13.75 1.21 1.77
N PHE A 87 -12.87 1.03 0.78
CA PHE A 87 -12.11 2.16 0.21
C PHE A 87 -13.02 3.17 -0.49
N ALA A 88 -14.11 2.72 -1.11
CA ALA A 88 -15.10 3.61 -1.72
C ALA A 88 -15.78 4.57 -0.70
N GLN A 89 -15.73 4.25 0.60
CA GLN A 89 -16.25 5.10 1.67
C GLN A 89 -15.22 6.09 2.24
N VAL A 90 -13.95 5.98 1.83
CA VAL A 90 -12.91 6.87 2.34
C VAL A 90 -13.01 8.23 1.67
N ASN A 91 -13.24 9.26 2.46
CA ASN A 91 -13.24 10.64 1.98
C ASN A 91 -11.82 11.20 2.01
N ALA A 92 -11.06 10.96 0.96
CA ALA A 92 -9.69 11.45 0.82
C ALA A 92 -9.66 12.81 0.11
N VAL A 93 -8.81 13.72 0.58
CA VAL A 93 -8.49 14.94 -0.14
C VAL A 93 -7.47 14.60 -1.22
N SER A 94 -7.88 14.72 -2.48
CA SER A 94 -6.94 14.60 -3.59
C SER A 94 -6.41 15.97 -3.99
N TYR A 95 -5.10 16.12 -3.95
CA TYR A 95 -4.43 17.35 -4.39
C TYR A 95 -4.38 17.51 -5.92
N TYR A 96 -4.77 16.49 -6.67
CA TYR A 96 -4.59 16.40 -8.12
C TYR A 96 -5.88 16.45 -8.92
N ARG A 97 -7.04 16.46 -8.27
CA ARG A 97 -8.31 16.07 -8.92
C ARG A 97 -8.70 16.88 -10.13
N ASP A 98 -8.39 18.17 -10.18
CA ASP A 98 -8.90 19.01 -11.26
C ASP A 98 -8.13 18.81 -12.56
N GLU A 99 -6.82 18.69 -12.52
CA GLU A 99 -5.98 18.52 -13.70
C GLU A 99 -5.87 17.06 -14.16
N MET A 100 -6.11 16.11 -13.25
CA MET A 100 -5.96 14.69 -13.52
C MET A 100 -7.28 13.93 -13.55
N ARG A 101 -8.40 14.62 -13.52
CA ARG A 101 -9.74 14.01 -13.43
C ARG A 101 -10.00 12.94 -14.48
N ALA A 102 -9.55 13.14 -15.71
CA ALA A 102 -9.72 12.16 -16.77
C ALA A 102 -8.92 10.88 -16.52
N MET A 103 -7.70 11.01 -15.98
CA MET A 103 -6.88 9.86 -15.62
C MET A 103 -7.43 9.14 -14.39
N ASP A 104 -7.82 9.87 -13.34
CA ASP A 104 -8.46 9.30 -12.15
C ASP A 104 -9.72 8.51 -12.54
N ALA A 105 -10.58 9.08 -13.38
CA ALA A 105 -11.78 8.39 -13.86
C ALA A 105 -11.46 7.12 -14.68
N ALA A 106 -10.42 7.18 -15.52
CA ALA A 106 -9.97 6.02 -16.29
C ALA A 106 -9.39 4.93 -15.37
N TYR A 107 -8.62 5.32 -14.35
CA TYR A 107 -8.08 4.40 -13.36
C TYR A 107 -9.20 3.77 -12.50
N ASP A 108 -10.15 4.57 -12.03
CA ASP A 108 -11.30 4.08 -11.27
C ASP A 108 -12.14 3.08 -12.10
N ALA A 109 -12.38 3.40 -13.39
CA ALA A 109 -13.06 2.50 -14.30
C ALA A 109 -12.27 1.19 -14.54
N PHE A 110 -10.95 1.28 -14.63
CA PHE A 110 -10.08 0.12 -14.76
C PHE A 110 -10.14 -0.77 -13.51
N ILE A 111 -10.05 -0.19 -12.32
CA ILE A 111 -10.20 -0.95 -11.06
C ILE A 111 -11.59 -1.60 -10.98
N ALA A 112 -12.66 -0.85 -11.27
CA ALA A 112 -14.03 -1.37 -11.25
C ALA A 112 -14.28 -2.53 -12.24
N ALA A 113 -13.57 -2.54 -13.37
CA ALA A 113 -13.67 -3.62 -14.36
C ALA A 113 -12.98 -4.93 -13.90
N HIS A 114 -12.01 -4.87 -12.98
CA HIS A 114 -11.17 -6.01 -12.62
C HIS A 114 -11.28 -6.44 -11.16
N ALA A 115 -11.70 -5.55 -10.27
CA ALA A 115 -11.90 -5.81 -8.85
C ALA A 115 -13.37 -6.06 -8.52
N ARG A 116 -13.62 -6.78 -7.42
CA ARG A 116 -14.94 -6.99 -6.83
C ARG A 116 -15.01 -6.25 -5.49
N ASP A 117 -16.18 -5.89 -5.06
CA ASP A 117 -16.42 -5.14 -3.81
C ASP A 117 -15.76 -5.78 -2.59
N ASN A 118 -15.71 -7.11 -2.53
CA ASN A 118 -15.14 -7.87 -1.42
C ASN A 118 -13.68 -8.31 -1.62
N ASP A 119 -13.02 -7.91 -2.71
CA ASP A 119 -11.57 -8.12 -2.85
C ASP A 119 -10.82 -7.25 -1.84
N LEU A 120 -9.81 -7.80 -1.18
CA LEU A 120 -8.93 -7.02 -0.31
C LEU A 120 -7.90 -6.28 -1.16
N PHE A 121 -8.06 -4.98 -1.32
CA PHE A 121 -7.12 -4.14 -2.05
C PHE A 121 -6.02 -3.63 -1.11
N VAL A 122 -4.76 -3.89 -1.47
CA VAL A 122 -3.58 -3.35 -0.78
C VAL A 122 -3.12 -2.11 -1.53
N SER A 123 -3.47 -0.94 -1.01
CA SER A 123 -3.12 0.33 -1.65
C SER A 123 -1.67 0.75 -1.38
N ASN A 124 -1.16 0.39 -0.20
CA ASN A 124 0.21 0.72 0.21
C ASN A 124 0.84 -0.46 0.94
N LEU A 125 2.11 -0.73 0.66
CA LEU A 125 2.92 -1.70 1.36
C LEU A 125 4.38 -1.23 1.32
N ALA A 126 4.90 -0.79 2.44
CA ALA A 126 6.23 -0.20 2.51
C ALA A 126 7.00 -0.63 3.76
N VAL A 127 8.30 -0.96 3.57
CA VAL A 127 9.26 -1.29 4.62
C VAL A 127 10.36 -0.24 4.63
N GLU A 128 10.70 0.28 5.83
CA GLU A 128 11.82 1.21 5.97
C GLU A 128 13.10 0.63 5.36
N GLU A 129 13.84 1.45 4.65
CA GLU A 129 15.04 1.02 3.90
C GLU A 129 16.02 0.24 4.76
N ARG A 130 16.32 0.75 5.95
CA ARG A 130 17.22 0.10 6.93
C ARG A 130 16.73 -1.26 7.44
N CYS A 131 15.45 -1.59 7.20
CA CYS A 131 14.79 -2.81 7.65
C CYS A 131 14.56 -3.83 6.53
N ARG A 132 14.89 -3.47 5.28
CA ARG A 132 14.75 -4.36 4.11
C ARG A 132 15.68 -5.55 4.22
N GLY A 133 15.37 -6.62 3.51
CA GLY A 133 16.16 -7.87 3.53
C GLY A 133 15.99 -8.75 4.77
N ARG A 134 15.18 -8.33 5.76
CA ARG A 134 14.97 -9.05 7.03
C ARG A 134 13.70 -9.90 7.07
N GLY A 135 13.09 -10.17 5.94
CA GLY A 135 11.87 -11.01 5.87
C GLY A 135 10.57 -10.29 6.28
N LEU A 136 10.60 -8.99 6.58
CA LEU A 136 9.44 -8.23 7.07
C LEU A 136 8.27 -8.23 6.09
N LEU A 137 8.54 -8.21 4.79
CA LEU A 137 7.51 -8.34 3.76
C LEU A 137 6.73 -9.65 3.91
N LYS A 138 7.39 -10.76 4.26
CA LYS A 138 6.71 -12.03 4.50
C LYS A 138 5.73 -11.93 5.68
N LEU A 139 6.14 -11.25 6.76
CA LEU A 139 5.27 -11.02 7.92
C LEU A 139 4.06 -10.16 7.52
N MET A 140 4.27 -9.09 6.78
CA MET A 140 3.19 -8.20 6.31
C MET A 140 2.21 -8.95 5.40
N LEU A 141 2.69 -9.73 4.44
CA LEU A 141 1.82 -10.53 3.57
C LEU A 141 1.05 -11.60 4.34
N ALA A 142 1.63 -12.18 5.39
CA ALA A 142 0.92 -13.13 6.25
C ALA A 142 -0.21 -12.44 7.03
N ASP A 143 0.02 -11.23 7.56
CA ASP A 143 -1.01 -10.45 8.26
C ASP A 143 -2.10 -9.95 7.30
N ILE A 144 -1.73 -9.52 6.08
CA ILE A 144 -2.68 -9.17 5.01
C ILE A 144 -3.54 -10.38 4.63
N ALA A 145 -2.95 -11.58 4.52
CA ALA A 145 -3.70 -12.80 4.24
C ALA A 145 -4.65 -13.18 5.39
N ALA A 146 -4.24 -12.95 6.64
CA ALA A 146 -5.13 -13.12 7.80
C ALA A 146 -6.29 -12.10 7.78
N LEU A 147 -6.00 -10.84 7.42
CA LEU A 147 -7.02 -9.81 7.24
C LEU A 147 -8.01 -10.18 6.12
N ALA A 148 -7.52 -10.66 4.97
CA ALA A 148 -8.37 -11.12 3.87
C ALA A 148 -9.34 -12.22 4.34
N ARG A 149 -8.82 -13.23 5.06
CA ARG A 149 -9.68 -14.30 5.62
C ARG A 149 -10.71 -13.77 6.61
N SER A 150 -10.32 -12.86 7.51
CA SER A 150 -11.25 -12.29 8.50
C SER A 150 -12.38 -11.48 7.87
N LYS A 151 -12.13 -10.90 6.69
CA LYS A 151 -13.13 -10.16 5.91
C LYS A 151 -13.91 -11.03 4.91
N GLY A 152 -13.57 -12.31 4.78
CA GLY A 152 -14.15 -13.19 3.77
C GLY A 152 -13.76 -12.78 2.33
N SER A 153 -12.64 -12.09 2.16
CA SER A 153 -12.16 -11.66 0.85
C SER A 153 -11.60 -12.85 0.07
N PRO A 154 -12.09 -13.13 -1.15
CA PRO A 154 -11.67 -14.31 -1.92
C PRO A 154 -10.26 -14.16 -2.48
N ARG A 155 -9.81 -12.94 -2.65
CA ARG A 155 -8.47 -12.63 -3.18
C ARG A 155 -7.93 -11.32 -2.60
N ILE A 156 -6.60 -11.22 -2.62
CA ILE A 156 -5.85 -10.01 -2.32
C ILE A 156 -5.44 -9.41 -3.65
N VAL A 157 -5.70 -8.13 -3.85
CA VAL A 157 -5.37 -7.44 -5.10
C VAL A 157 -4.53 -6.19 -4.80
N LEU A 158 -3.70 -5.81 -5.75
CA LEU A 158 -2.89 -4.59 -5.69
C LEU A 158 -2.57 -4.09 -7.10
N THR A 159 -2.07 -2.86 -7.17
CA THR A 159 -1.45 -2.34 -8.39
C THR A 159 0.04 -2.14 -8.19
N VAL A 160 0.83 -2.35 -9.24
CA VAL A 160 2.28 -2.21 -9.21
C VAL A 160 2.81 -1.79 -10.58
N TRP A 161 3.79 -0.89 -10.59
CA TRP A 161 4.46 -0.45 -11.80
C TRP A 161 5.31 -1.58 -12.41
N GLU A 162 5.25 -1.75 -13.72
CA GLU A 162 5.92 -2.83 -14.47
C GLU A 162 7.43 -2.86 -14.21
N ASN A 163 8.07 -1.69 -14.28
CA ASN A 163 9.52 -1.58 -14.13
C ASN A 163 9.98 -1.36 -12.68
N SER A 164 9.08 -1.50 -11.69
CA SER A 164 9.46 -1.39 -10.29
C SER A 164 10.09 -2.69 -9.76
N ALA A 165 11.00 -2.56 -8.80
CA ALA A 165 11.55 -3.72 -8.09
C ALA A 165 10.47 -4.54 -7.37
N ALA A 166 9.34 -3.92 -7.01
CA ALA A 166 8.23 -4.57 -6.35
C ALA A 166 7.53 -5.59 -7.24
N MET A 167 7.49 -5.38 -8.56
CA MET A 167 6.87 -6.30 -9.53
C MET A 167 7.47 -7.71 -9.40
N GLY A 168 8.79 -7.84 -9.48
CA GLY A 168 9.47 -9.14 -9.34
C GLY A 168 9.25 -9.76 -7.95
N ILE A 169 9.18 -8.94 -6.91
CA ILE A 169 8.91 -9.42 -5.55
C ILE A 169 7.50 -10.02 -5.47
N TYR A 170 6.48 -9.36 -5.99
CA TYR A 170 5.10 -9.86 -5.95
C TYR A 170 4.93 -11.14 -6.78
N LEU A 171 5.52 -11.21 -7.98
CA LEU A 171 5.53 -12.43 -8.78
C LEU A 171 6.15 -13.61 -8.01
N ASN A 172 7.28 -13.40 -7.33
CA ASN A 172 7.94 -14.42 -6.49
C ASN A 172 7.11 -14.79 -5.24
N LYS A 173 6.12 -13.98 -4.85
CA LYS A 173 5.19 -14.28 -3.75
C LYS A 173 3.89 -14.92 -4.21
N GLY A 174 3.78 -15.24 -5.50
CA GLY A 174 2.63 -15.94 -6.07
C GLY A 174 1.52 -15.01 -6.56
N PHE A 175 1.74 -13.71 -6.57
CA PHE A 175 0.84 -12.80 -7.27
C PHE A 175 0.94 -13.04 -8.78
N ARG A 176 -0.17 -12.87 -9.48
CA ARG A 176 -0.21 -12.91 -10.94
C ARG A 176 -0.86 -11.64 -11.48
N SER A 177 -0.36 -11.16 -12.61
CA SER A 177 -0.97 -10.03 -13.32
C SER A 177 -2.26 -10.49 -14.00
N LEU A 178 -3.34 -9.77 -13.76
CA LEU A 178 -4.65 -10.00 -14.40
C LEU A 178 -4.91 -9.04 -15.55
N ALA A 179 -4.46 -7.80 -15.40
CA ALA A 179 -4.71 -6.73 -16.34
C ALA A 179 -3.61 -5.69 -16.25
N VAL A 180 -3.50 -4.88 -17.29
CA VAL A 180 -2.53 -3.78 -17.37
C VAL A 180 -3.26 -2.49 -17.68
N PHE A 181 -3.05 -1.48 -16.87
CA PHE A 181 -3.48 -0.13 -17.13
C PHE A 181 -2.35 0.61 -17.86
N ASP A 182 -2.62 0.94 -19.09
CA ASP A 182 -1.72 1.70 -19.96
C ASP A 182 -2.44 2.99 -20.34
N TYR A 183 -2.03 4.10 -19.74
CA TYR A 183 -2.67 5.38 -19.95
C TYR A 183 -1.76 6.32 -20.74
N ALA A 184 -2.17 6.64 -21.96
CA ALA A 184 -1.41 7.49 -22.88
C ALA A 184 -1.46 8.96 -22.48
N ALA A 185 -0.82 9.31 -21.35
CA ALA A 185 -0.65 10.70 -20.93
C ALA A 185 0.80 10.94 -20.53
N GLU A 186 1.28 12.17 -20.70
CA GLU A 186 2.64 12.58 -20.32
C GLU A 186 2.99 12.37 -18.85
N LEU A 187 1.99 12.10 -18.00
CA LEU A 187 2.16 11.82 -16.57
C LEU A 187 2.38 10.36 -16.27
N PHE A 188 2.00 9.47 -17.17
CA PHE A 188 2.14 8.03 -17.01
C PHE A 188 3.41 7.59 -17.74
N PHE A 189 4.43 7.29 -16.98
CA PHE A 189 5.77 6.93 -17.48
C PHE A 189 5.99 5.42 -17.56
N ASP A 190 5.04 4.61 -17.10
CA ASP A 190 5.14 3.15 -17.03
C ASP A 190 3.75 2.51 -17.06
N ARG A 191 3.68 1.22 -17.30
CA ARG A 191 2.44 0.44 -17.23
C ARG A 191 2.16 -0.02 -15.81
N LEU A 192 0.91 0.04 -15.40
CA LEU A 192 0.49 -0.36 -14.06
C LEU A 192 -0.23 -1.71 -14.12
N HIS A 193 0.34 -2.72 -13.51
CA HIS A 193 -0.25 -4.05 -13.44
C HIS A 193 -1.24 -4.15 -12.29
N PHE A 194 -2.44 -4.62 -12.58
CA PHE A 194 -3.39 -5.08 -11.59
C PHE A 194 -3.11 -6.56 -11.30
N MET A 195 -2.70 -6.85 -10.07
CA MET A 195 -2.28 -8.18 -9.66
C MET A 195 -3.22 -8.78 -8.63
N GLU A 196 -3.31 -10.10 -8.63
CA GLU A 196 -4.05 -10.85 -7.61
C GLU A 196 -3.21 -11.93 -6.95
N LEU A 197 -3.51 -12.21 -5.70
CA LEU A 197 -3.13 -13.41 -4.97
C LEU A 197 -4.40 -14.04 -4.40
N VAL A 198 -4.66 -15.30 -4.76
CA VAL A 198 -5.70 -16.10 -4.12
C VAL A 198 -5.08 -16.75 -2.89
N PRO A 199 -5.48 -16.37 -1.66
CA PRO A 199 -4.98 -17.03 -0.47
C PRO A 199 -5.36 -18.50 -0.52
N HIS A 200 -4.39 -19.40 -0.55
CA HIS A 200 -4.68 -20.82 -0.46
C HIS A 200 -5.40 -21.04 0.87
N GLY A 201 -6.60 -21.59 0.82
CA GLY A 201 -7.26 -22.09 2.00
C GLY A 201 -6.31 -23.08 2.65
N GLY A 202 -5.87 -22.80 3.88
CA GLY A 202 -5.07 -23.72 4.62
C GLY A 202 -5.81 -25.05 4.64
N SER A 203 -5.23 -26.05 4.00
CA SER A 203 -5.66 -27.43 4.20
C SER A 203 -5.53 -27.71 5.70
N GLN A 204 -6.67 -27.96 6.34
CA GLN A 204 -6.72 -28.48 7.70
C GLN A 204 -6.06 -29.87 7.76
#